data_8d043444eb1f048a9e3e4564e732da29
#
_entry.id   8d043444eb1f048a9e3e4564e732da29
#
_cell.length_a   1.000
_cell.length_b   1.000
_cell.length_c   1.000
_cell.angle_alpha   90.00
_cell.angle_beta   90.00
_cell.angle_gamma   90.00
#
_symmetry.space_group_name_H-M   'P 1'
#
loop_
_entity.id
_entity.type
_entity.pdbx_description
1 polymer ?
#
loop_
_entity_poly.entity_id
_entity_poly.type
_entity_poly.pdbx_seq_one_letter_code
_entity_poly.pdbx_strand_id
1 'polypeptide(L)'
;MARDTLYAIGEALIDMIPSKSGCAFAEVPAFAPRVGGAPANVCGAFTQLGGASALLTQLGDDPFGHKIADELAACGIDTAHIAFTDKANTALAFVSLEADGNRTFSFYRKPSADL
;
A
#
# COMPACT_ATOMS: atom_id res chain seq x y z
N MET A 1 -6.46 29.67 9.97
CA MET A 1 -6.49 28.80 11.15
C MET A 1 -5.73 27.50 10.84
N ALA A 2 -4.78 27.18 11.69
CA ALA A 2 -4.06 25.92 11.54
C ALA A 2 -5.00 24.77 11.85
N ARG A 3 -4.93 23.70 11.08
CA ARG A 3 -5.67 22.47 11.35
C ARG A 3 -4.69 21.37 11.76
N ASP A 4 -5.17 20.47 12.60
CA ASP A 4 -4.38 19.36 13.06
C ASP A 4 -4.05 18.42 11.91
N THR A 5 -2.86 17.84 11.95
CA THR A 5 -2.40 16.86 10.99
C THR A 5 -2.38 15.49 11.64
N LEU A 6 -3.00 14.53 10.99
CA LEU A 6 -2.91 13.13 11.39
C LEU A 6 -1.58 12.57 10.87
N TYR A 7 -0.76 12.08 11.79
CA TYR A 7 0.48 11.38 11.44
C TYR A 7 0.27 9.88 11.66
N ALA A 8 0.38 9.11 10.60
CA ALA A 8 0.32 7.65 10.69
C ALA A 8 1.72 7.08 10.47
N ILE A 9 2.10 6.11 11.29
CA ILE A 9 3.39 5.43 11.21
C ILE A 9 3.11 3.97 10.94
N GLY A 10 3.74 3.42 9.90
CA GLY A 10 3.63 2.01 9.62
C GLY A 10 3.75 1.69 8.16
N GLU A 11 3.08 0.64 7.73
CA GLU A 11 3.26 0.07 6.41
C GLU A 11 2.47 0.80 5.33
N ALA A 12 3.07 0.84 4.14
CA ALA A 12 2.38 0.99 2.87
C ALA A 12 2.94 -0.08 1.94
N LEU A 13 2.07 -0.68 1.16
CA LEU A 13 2.45 -1.79 0.30
C LEU A 13 1.58 -1.80 -0.95
N ILE A 14 1.91 -2.70 -1.86
CA ILE A 14 1.11 -2.93 -3.06
C ILE A 14 0.30 -4.21 -2.88
N ASP A 15 -1.02 -4.09 -2.96
CA ASP A 15 -1.93 -5.23 -3.08
C ASP A 15 -2.03 -5.62 -4.55
N MET A 16 -1.68 -6.84 -4.86
CA MET A 16 -1.81 -7.40 -6.21
C MET A 16 -3.16 -8.11 -6.30
N ILE A 17 -4.11 -7.45 -6.96
CA ILE A 17 -5.49 -7.90 -7.02
C ILE A 17 -5.69 -8.82 -8.23
N PRO A 18 -6.22 -10.04 -8.04
CA PRO A 18 -6.37 -10.97 -9.15
C PRO A 18 -7.47 -10.52 -10.12
N SER A 19 -7.25 -10.77 -11.41
CA SER A 19 -8.23 -10.50 -12.46
C SER A 19 -9.37 -11.50 -12.46
N LYS A 20 -9.22 -12.64 -11.78
CA LYS A 20 -10.18 -13.73 -11.75
C LYS A 20 -10.29 -14.26 -10.32
N SER A 21 -11.51 -14.47 -9.85
CA SER A 21 -11.79 -15.04 -8.53
C SER A 21 -12.32 -16.45 -8.65
N GLY A 22 -12.35 -17.17 -7.53
CA GLY A 22 -12.92 -18.51 -7.47
C GLY A 22 -12.07 -19.58 -8.14
N CYS A 23 -10.77 -19.34 -8.32
CA CYS A 23 -9.86 -20.30 -8.93
C CYS A 23 -8.56 -20.39 -8.11
N ALA A 24 -7.74 -21.38 -8.40
CA ALA A 24 -6.44 -21.54 -7.77
C ALA A 24 -5.52 -20.37 -8.15
N PHE A 25 -4.63 -20.01 -7.25
CA PHE A 25 -3.68 -18.90 -7.49
C PHE A 25 -2.93 -19.08 -8.81
N ALA A 26 -2.49 -20.33 -9.09
CA ALA A 26 -1.76 -20.63 -10.32
C ALA A 26 -2.58 -20.42 -11.60
N GLU A 27 -3.89 -20.34 -11.49
CA GLU A 27 -4.80 -20.15 -12.63
C GLU A 27 -5.13 -18.67 -12.87
N VAL A 28 -4.69 -17.77 -12.01
CA VAL A 28 -4.95 -16.34 -12.17
C VAL A 28 -4.05 -15.79 -13.29
N PRO A 29 -4.64 -15.28 -14.39
CA PRO A 29 -3.83 -14.85 -15.53
C PRO A 29 -3.17 -13.48 -15.33
N ALA A 30 -3.69 -12.64 -14.46
CA ALA A 30 -3.17 -11.30 -14.27
C ALA A 30 -3.51 -10.76 -12.88
N PHE A 31 -2.68 -9.84 -12.40
CA PHE A 31 -2.89 -9.11 -11.16
C PHE A 31 -2.75 -7.62 -11.41
N ALA A 32 -3.60 -6.82 -10.80
CA ALA A 32 -3.51 -5.36 -10.87
C ALA A 32 -2.96 -4.81 -9.56
N PRO A 33 -1.96 -3.90 -9.61
CA PRO A 33 -1.39 -3.33 -8.41
C PRO A 33 -2.31 -2.25 -7.82
N ARG A 34 -2.46 -2.25 -6.51
CA ARG A 34 -3.23 -1.25 -5.78
C ARG A 34 -2.49 -0.86 -4.51
N VAL A 35 -2.40 0.43 -4.23
CA VAL A 35 -1.78 0.90 -2.98
C VAL A 35 -2.65 0.50 -1.80
N GLY A 36 -2.03 -0.12 -0.79
CA GLY A 36 -2.69 -0.60 0.41
C GLY A 36 -1.84 -0.40 1.65
N GLY A 37 -2.25 -1.07 2.72
CA GLY A 37 -1.68 -0.92 4.04
C GLY A 37 -2.58 -0.08 4.93
N ALA A 38 -2.83 -0.54 6.16
CA ALA A 38 -3.77 0.11 7.06
C ALA A 38 -3.42 1.58 7.35
N PRO A 39 -2.16 1.94 7.64
CA PRO A 39 -1.82 3.35 7.88
C PRO A 39 -2.09 4.25 6.68
N ALA A 40 -1.77 3.77 5.46
CA ALA A 40 -2.03 4.53 4.24
C ALA A 40 -3.54 4.73 4.02
N ASN A 41 -4.33 3.69 4.27
CA ASN A 41 -5.78 3.76 4.13
C ASN A 41 -6.40 4.74 5.13
N VAL A 42 -5.90 4.78 6.37
CA VAL A 42 -6.36 5.75 7.38
C VAL A 42 -6.05 7.18 6.94
N CYS A 43 -4.84 7.44 6.46
CA CYS A 43 -4.47 8.75 5.93
C CYS A 43 -5.38 9.17 4.76
N GLY A 44 -5.64 8.26 3.84
CA GLY A 44 -6.51 8.52 2.70
C GLY A 44 -7.92 8.91 3.12
N ALA A 45 -8.51 8.16 4.04
CA ALA A 45 -9.84 8.43 4.57
C ALA A 45 -9.90 9.77 5.28
N PHE A 46 -8.92 10.06 6.14
CA PHE A 46 -8.85 11.32 6.88
C PHE A 46 -8.73 12.53 5.94
N THR A 47 -7.90 12.41 4.91
CA THR A 47 -7.70 13.47 3.93
C THR A 47 -8.97 13.70 3.10
N GLN A 48 -9.67 12.62 2.71
CA GLN A 48 -10.94 12.71 2.00
C GLN A 48 -12.02 13.46 2.82
N LEU A 49 -11.98 13.34 4.13
CA LEU A 49 -12.92 14.04 5.02
C LEU A 49 -12.49 15.49 5.31
N GLY A 50 -11.51 16.01 4.59
CA GLY A 50 -11.08 17.40 4.70
C GLY A 50 -9.93 17.64 5.68
N GLY A 51 -9.38 16.58 6.28
CA GLY A 51 -8.25 16.68 7.18
C GLY A 51 -6.92 16.74 6.44
N ALA A 52 -5.85 17.08 7.17
CA ALA A 52 -4.48 16.96 6.69
C ALA A 52 -3.87 15.70 7.27
N SER A 53 -3.12 14.95 6.46
CA SER A 53 -2.46 13.72 6.93
C SER A 53 -1.06 13.60 6.35
N ALA A 54 -0.21 12.88 7.07
CA ALA A 54 1.14 12.55 6.66
C ALA A 54 1.42 11.08 7.01
N LEU A 55 2.09 10.38 6.12
CA LEU A 55 2.49 9.00 6.36
C LEU A 55 3.99 8.93 6.58
N LEU A 56 4.37 8.27 7.68
CA LEU A 56 5.76 8.00 8.03
C LEU A 56 6.02 6.52 7.78
N THR A 57 6.77 6.23 6.73
CA THR A 57 7.09 4.86 6.34
C THR A 57 8.39 4.81 5.57
N GLN A 58 8.84 3.60 5.27
CA GLN A 58 9.98 3.38 4.39
C GLN A 58 9.53 2.49 3.23
N LEU A 59 9.90 2.86 2.03
CA LEU A 59 9.60 2.13 0.80
C LEU A 59 10.91 1.73 0.13
N GLY A 60 10.85 0.71 -0.72
CA GLY A 60 11.96 0.39 -1.59
C GLY A 60 12.15 1.48 -2.64
N ASP A 61 13.40 1.75 -2.98
CA ASP A 61 13.72 2.62 -4.12
C ASP A 61 13.53 1.79 -5.40
N ASP A 62 12.29 1.53 -5.72
CA ASP A 62 11.87 0.66 -6.82
C ASP A 62 10.57 1.21 -7.42
N PRO A 63 10.13 0.69 -8.58
CA PRO A 63 8.91 1.19 -9.23
C PRO A 63 7.67 1.14 -8.35
N PHE A 64 7.54 0.11 -7.51
CA PHE A 64 6.39 0.00 -6.61
C PHE A 64 6.43 1.05 -5.50
N GLY A 65 7.60 1.31 -4.93
CA GLY A 65 7.77 2.35 -3.91
C GLY A 65 7.43 3.73 -4.44
N HIS A 66 7.90 4.06 -5.63
CA HIS A 66 7.60 5.34 -6.27
C HIS A 66 6.12 5.44 -6.66
N LYS A 67 5.51 4.35 -7.10
CA LYS A 67 4.08 4.31 -7.38
C LYS A 67 3.26 4.64 -6.12
N ILE A 68 3.62 4.07 -4.99
CA ILE A 68 2.94 4.34 -3.71
C ILE A 68 3.05 5.83 -3.37
N ALA A 69 4.26 6.38 -3.39
CA ALA A 69 4.48 7.78 -3.04
C ALA A 69 3.71 8.71 -3.96
N ASP A 70 3.71 8.46 -5.27
CA ASP A 70 3.01 9.28 -6.23
C ASP A 70 1.50 9.24 -6.03
N GLU A 71 0.92 8.07 -5.79
CA GLU A 71 -0.51 7.94 -5.57
C GLU A 71 -0.95 8.58 -4.26
N LEU A 72 -0.16 8.43 -3.19
CA LEU A 72 -0.46 9.08 -1.92
C LEU A 72 -0.41 10.60 -2.04
N ALA A 73 0.60 11.13 -2.74
CA ALA A 73 0.69 12.55 -3.01
C ALA A 73 -0.51 13.07 -3.82
N ALA A 74 -0.94 12.30 -4.82
CA ALA A 74 -2.11 12.65 -5.64
C ALA A 74 -3.40 12.68 -4.82
N CYS A 75 -3.47 11.92 -3.73
CA CYS A 75 -4.60 11.93 -2.80
C CYS A 75 -4.52 13.05 -1.76
N GLY A 76 -3.47 13.87 -1.81
CA GLY A 76 -3.31 14.98 -0.86
C GLY A 76 -2.65 14.61 0.46
N ILE A 77 -2.09 13.41 0.56
CA ILE A 77 -1.34 12.97 1.75
C ILE A 77 0.07 13.53 1.66
N ASP A 78 0.57 14.08 2.78
CA ASP A 78 1.94 14.56 2.85
C ASP A 78 2.91 13.37 2.82
N THR A 79 3.78 13.34 1.82
CA THR A 79 4.75 12.27 1.60
C THR A 79 6.18 12.67 1.96
N ALA A 80 6.37 13.84 2.59
CA ALA A 80 7.70 14.36 2.92
C ALA A 80 8.46 13.48 3.92
N HIS A 81 7.75 12.67 4.69
CA HIS A 81 8.32 11.79 5.72
C HIS A 81 8.47 10.34 5.26
N ILE A 82 8.31 10.07 3.97
CA ILE A 82 8.54 8.76 3.38
C ILE A 82 10.01 8.64 3.02
N ALA A 83 10.67 7.62 3.57
CA ALA A 83 12.06 7.31 3.25
C ALA A 83 12.13 6.20 2.18
N PHE A 84 13.13 6.26 1.33
CA PHE A 84 13.40 5.22 0.34
C PHE A 84 14.69 4.50 0.69
N THR A 85 14.73 3.19 0.45
CA THR A 85 15.92 2.40 0.68
C THR A 85 16.22 1.52 -0.53
N ASP A 86 17.51 1.32 -0.81
CA ASP A 86 17.97 0.37 -1.82
C ASP A 86 18.31 -1.02 -1.23
N LYS A 87 18.12 -1.17 0.09
CA LYS A 87 18.51 -2.38 0.82
C LYS A 87 17.41 -3.43 0.88
N ALA A 88 16.18 -3.05 0.59
CA ALA A 88 15.06 -3.96 0.60
C ALA A 88 13.99 -3.48 -0.39
N ASN A 89 13.21 -4.41 -0.89
CA ASN A 89 12.14 -4.09 -1.83
C ASN A 89 10.89 -3.63 -1.11
N THR A 90 10.05 -2.88 -1.83
CA THR A 90 8.70 -2.55 -1.36
C THR A 90 7.89 -3.83 -1.16
N ALA A 91 7.11 -3.87 -0.08
CA ALA A 91 6.29 -5.03 0.25
C ALA A 91 5.17 -5.22 -0.77
N LEU A 92 4.91 -6.47 -1.13
CA LEU A 92 3.79 -6.85 -2.00
C LEU A 92 2.91 -7.83 -1.24
N ALA A 93 1.61 -7.76 -1.48
CA ALA A 93 0.65 -8.74 -1.00
C ALA A 93 -0.19 -9.22 -2.18
N PHE A 94 -0.12 -10.51 -2.47
CA PHE A 94 -0.97 -11.10 -3.51
C PHE A 94 -2.26 -11.58 -2.88
N VAL A 95 -3.38 -11.13 -3.43
CA VAL A 95 -4.71 -11.48 -2.95
C VAL A 95 -5.25 -12.63 -3.78
N SER A 96 -5.81 -13.63 -3.12
CA SER A 96 -6.55 -14.72 -3.77
C SER A 96 -7.98 -14.70 -3.25
N LEU A 97 -8.95 -14.78 -4.18
CA LEU A 97 -10.36 -14.76 -3.85
C LEU A 97 -10.93 -16.15 -4.07
N GLU A 98 -11.33 -16.80 -2.98
CA GLU A 98 -11.95 -18.12 -3.02
C GLU A 98 -13.38 -18.04 -3.59
N ALA A 99 -13.90 -19.19 -4.02
CA ALA A 99 -15.26 -19.29 -4.58
C ALA A 99 -16.35 -18.87 -3.59
N ASP A 100 -16.09 -19.02 -2.29
CA ASP A 100 -17.00 -18.63 -1.21
C ASP A 100 -16.87 -17.17 -0.79
N GLY A 101 -16.00 -16.40 -1.45
CA GLY A 101 -15.76 -15.00 -1.16
C GLY A 101 -14.67 -14.72 -0.12
N ASN A 102 -14.10 -15.77 0.46
CA ASN A 102 -12.99 -15.61 1.40
C ASN A 102 -11.74 -15.13 0.66
N ARG A 103 -10.96 -14.28 1.35
CA ARG A 103 -9.69 -13.79 0.84
C ARG A 103 -8.54 -14.48 1.53
N THR A 104 -7.52 -14.82 0.76
CA THR A 104 -6.23 -15.24 1.30
C THR A 104 -5.15 -14.30 0.78
N PHE A 105 -4.09 -14.11 1.57
CA PHE A 105 -3.00 -13.22 1.23
C PHE A 105 -1.69 -13.98 1.22
N SER A 106 -0.87 -13.72 0.21
CA SER A 106 0.53 -14.13 0.16
C SER A 106 1.40 -12.90 0.25
N PHE A 107 2.09 -12.72 1.37
CA PHE A 107 2.92 -11.54 1.59
C PHE A 107 4.34 -11.79 1.15
N TYR A 108 4.88 -10.86 0.38
CA TYR A 108 6.28 -10.84 -0.05
C TYR A 108 6.97 -9.71 0.70
N ARG A 109 7.37 -10.01 1.94
CA ARG A 109 7.95 -9.03 2.86
C ARG A 109 8.99 -9.64 3.79
N LYS A 110 9.81 -10.56 3.26
CA LYS A 110 10.86 -11.27 4.01
C LYS A 110 12.20 -11.14 3.29
N PRO A 111 12.94 -10.05 3.38
CA PRO A 111 12.58 -8.77 4.00
C PRO A 111 11.84 -7.84 3.05
N SER A 112 11.28 -6.79 3.62
CA SER A 112 10.74 -5.68 2.84
C SER A 112 11.12 -4.36 3.50
N ALA A 113 10.95 -3.27 2.75
CA ALA A 113 11.42 -1.96 3.18
C ALA A 113 10.70 -1.42 4.42
N ASP A 114 9.48 -1.88 4.68
CA ASP A 114 8.66 -1.44 5.81
C ASP A 114 8.91 -2.22 7.10
N LEU A 115 9.82 -3.18 7.07
CA LEU A 115 10.18 -4.01 8.23
C LEU A 115 11.57 -3.71 8.77
#